data_847b7b22a09240cc335b7b9b47ff3370
#
_entry.id   847b7b22a09240cc335b7b9b47ff3370
#
_cell.length_a   1.000
_cell.length_b   1.000
_cell.length_c   1.000
_cell.angle_alpha   90.00
_cell.angle_beta   90.00
_cell.angle_gamma   90.00
#
_symmetry.space_group_name_H-M   'P 1'
#
loop_
_entity.id
_entity.type
_entity.pdbx_description
1 polymer ?
#
loop_
_entity_poly.entity_id
_entity_poly.type
_entity_poly.pdbx_seq_one_letter_code
_entity_poly.pdbx_strand_id
1 'polypeptide(L)'
;MEQVGADVTSIRPGDRVTVNVETFCGECFFCRHGYVNNCTDANGGWALGCRIDGGQAEYVRVPYADQGLNCIPDAVSDEQALFVGDVLATGFWAARISEITEKDTVLIIGAGPTGICTLLCVMLKHPRRIIVCEKSPERIRLVREHYPDVQVVEPEDCREIVLRSSDHGGADVVLEVAGTDDTFRLAWECARPNAIVTVVALYDRPQVLPLPDMYGKNLTFKTGGVDGCDCAEILRLIEEGKIDTTPLITHRFPLNEIEAVSYTHLRAHETEADL
;
A
#
# COMPACT_ATOMS: atom_id res chain seq x y z
N MET A 1 -17.64 -13.60 10.68
CA MET A 1 -17.82 -13.00 12.01
C MET A 1 -18.41 -14.04 12.96
N GLU A 2 -17.76 -14.32 14.07
CA GLU A 2 -18.26 -15.31 15.04
C GLU A 2 -19.21 -14.67 16.06
N GLN A 3 -18.84 -13.53 16.62
CA GLN A 3 -19.58 -12.87 17.68
C GLN A 3 -19.44 -11.34 17.55
N VAL A 4 -20.47 -10.62 17.93
CA VAL A 4 -20.48 -9.15 17.95
C VAL A 4 -20.82 -8.62 19.35
N GLY A 5 -20.31 -7.43 19.68
CA GLY A 5 -20.68 -6.71 20.89
C GLY A 5 -22.13 -6.22 20.83
N ALA A 6 -22.71 -5.92 22.00
CA ALA A 6 -24.12 -5.52 22.11
C ALA A 6 -24.46 -4.23 21.34
N ASP A 7 -23.49 -3.33 21.19
CA ASP A 7 -23.68 -2.03 20.54
C ASP A 7 -23.35 -2.03 19.03
N VAL A 8 -22.90 -3.17 18.47
CA VAL A 8 -22.59 -3.33 17.04
C VAL A 8 -23.91 -3.45 16.25
N THR A 9 -24.03 -2.62 15.23
CA THR A 9 -25.29 -2.49 14.47
C THR A 9 -25.18 -2.86 13.00
N SER A 10 -24.00 -2.70 12.39
CA SER A 10 -23.80 -2.88 10.94
C SER A 10 -23.39 -4.30 10.55
N ILE A 11 -22.87 -5.09 11.47
CA ILE A 11 -22.30 -6.43 11.23
C ILE A 11 -23.03 -7.47 12.11
N ARG A 12 -23.17 -8.68 11.60
CA ARG A 12 -23.85 -9.80 12.29
C ARG A 12 -22.98 -11.05 12.32
N PRO A 13 -23.18 -11.95 13.29
CA PRO A 13 -22.59 -13.29 13.24
C PRO A 13 -22.94 -14.00 11.92
N GLY A 14 -21.93 -14.61 11.30
CA GLY A 14 -22.02 -15.24 9.97
C GLY A 14 -21.58 -14.33 8.80
N ASP A 15 -21.52 -13.02 8.98
CA ASP A 15 -21.06 -12.12 7.92
C ASP A 15 -19.57 -12.37 7.60
N ARG A 16 -19.25 -12.36 6.31
CA ARG A 16 -17.87 -12.32 5.80
C ARG A 16 -17.40 -10.87 5.81
N VAL A 17 -16.25 -10.58 6.42
CA VAL A 17 -15.77 -9.20 6.58
C VAL A 17 -14.28 -9.09 6.31
N THR A 18 -13.86 -7.94 5.78
CA THR A 18 -12.46 -7.49 5.87
C THR A 18 -12.29 -6.66 7.13
N VAL A 19 -11.11 -6.74 7.71
CA VAL A 19 -10.72 -5.97 8.89
C VAL A 19 -9.79 -4.86 8.43
N ASN A 20 -10.13 -3.62 8.74
CA ASN A 20 -9.22 -2.50 8.55
C ASN A 20 -8.07 -2.61 9.56
N VAL A 21 -6.84 -2.55 9.09
CA VAL A 21 -5.64 -2.60 9.94
C VAL A 21 -5.66 -1.49 11.00
N GLU A 22 -6.26 -0.36 10.67
CA GLU A 22 -6.46 0.75 11.60
C GLU A 22 -7.89 0.75 12.11
N THR A 23 -8.03 0.52 13.40
CA THR A 23 -9.29 0.69 14.11
C THR A 23 -9.47 2.15 14.52
N PHE A 24 -10.70 2.64 14.63
CA PHE A 24 -10.91 4.05 14.97
C PHE A 24 -12.26 4.31 15.61
N CYS A 25 -12.31 5.27 16.54
CA CYS A 25 -13.51 5.55 17.33
C CYS A 25 -14.62 6.28 16.54
N GLY A 26 -14.32 6.94 15.42
CA GLY A 26 -15.28 7.74 14.64
C GLY A 26 -15.61 9.12 15.23
N GLU A 27 -15.22 9.44 16.47
CA GLU A 27 -15.70 10.62 17.20
C GLU A 27 -14.62 11.70 17.46
N CYS A 28 -13.34 11.31 17.58
CA CYS A 28 -12.27 12.26 17.85
C CYS A 28 -12.04 13.23 16.68
N PHE A 29 -11.26 14.27 16.91
CA PHE A 29 -10.94 15.28 15.89
C PHE A 29 -10.42 14.62 14.59
N PHE A 30 -9.46 13.72 14.70
CA PHE A 30 -8.84 13.10 13.54
C PHE A 30 -9.82 12.21 12.76
N CYS A 31 -10.64 11.39 13.45
CA CYS A 31 -11.64 10.56 12.80
C CYS A 31 -12.67 11.37 12.03
N ARG A 32 -13.15 12.48 12.62
CA ARG A 32 -14.14 13.37 11.98
C ARG A 32 -13.61 14.11 10.76
N HIS A 33 -12.27 14.16 10.60
CA HIS A 33 -11.61 14.79 9.46
C HIS A 33 -11.04 13.78 8.46
N GLY A 34 -11.31 12.47 8.63
CA GLY A 34 -10.83 11.42 7.73
C GLY A 34 -9.38 11.00 7.97
N TYR A 35 -8.78 11.38 9.09
CA TYR A 35 -7.41 11.00 9.47
C TYR A 35 -7.43 9.90 10.53
N VAL A 36 -8.12 8.79 10.23
CA VAL A 36 -8.44 7.76 11.22
C VAL A 36 -7.22 7.03 11.76
N ASN A 37 -6.14 6.96 11.00
CA ASN A 37 -4.82 6.47 11.43
C ASN A 37 -4.25 7.26 12.63
N ASN A 38 -4.68 8.49 12.83
CA ASN A 38 -4.28 9.35 13.95
C ASN A 38 -5.34 9.36 15.07
N CYS A 39 -6.24 8.37 15.11
CA CYS A 39 -7.23 8.25 16.17
C CYS A 39 -6.57 8.30 17.56
N THR A 40 -7.12 9.15 18.45
CA THR A 40 -6.55 9.37 19.79
C THR A 40 -7.08 8.41 20.85
N ASP A 41 -8.02 7.51 20.49
CA ASP A 41 -8.49 6.48 21.39
C ASP A 41 -7.41 5.41 21.63
N ALA A 42 -7.39 4.81 22.80
CA ALA A 42 -6.40 3.80 23.17
C ALA A 42 -6.43 2.54 22.28
N ASN A 43 -7.60 2.22 21.73
CA ASN A 43 -7.80 1.11 20.79
C ASN A 43 -7.89 1.58 19.33
N GLY A 44 -7.54 2.83 19.05
CA GLY A 44 -7.62 3.43 17.72
C GLY A 44 -6.27 3.62 17.05
N GLY A 45 -6.27 4.00 15.77
CA GLY A 45 -5.08 4.08 14.95
C GLY A 45 -4.39 2.72 14.80
N TRP A 46 -3.10 2.68 14.81
CA TRP A 46 -2.28 1.46 14.74
C TRP A 46 -2.35 0.66 16.04
N ALA A 47 -3.52 0.20 16.43
CA ALA A 47 -3.71 -0.57 17.63
C ALA A 47 -3.66 -2.07 17.36
N LEU A 48 -4.40 -2.54 16.36
CA LEU A 48 -4.56 -3.96 16.05
C LEU A 48 -3.23 -4.58 15.60
N GLY A 49 -2.79 -5.60 16.32
CA GLY A 49 -1.48 -6.24 16.08
C GLY A 49 -0.26 -5.47 16.62
N CYS A 50 -0.45 -4.26 17.15
CA CYS A 50 0.63 -3.44 17.71
C CYS A 50 0.47 -3.21 19.23
N ARG A 51 -0.67 -2.66 19.65
CA ARG A 51 -0.98 -2.37 21.07
C ARG A 51 -2.03 -3.30 21.66
N ILE A 52 -2.78 -3.98 20.82
CA ILE A 52 -3.75 -5.03 21.15
C ILE A 52 -3.48 -6.24 20.25
N ASP A 53 -4.04 -7.39 20.59
CA ASP A 53 -3.88 -8.63 19.84
C ASP A 53 -4.27 -8.47 18.36
N GLY A 54 -3.53 -9.12 17.46
CA GLY A 54 -3.70 -9.05 16.01
C GLY A 54 -4.35 -10.28 15.40
N GLY A 55 -4.30 -10.35 14.05
CA GLY A 55 -5.01 -11.34 13.25
C GLY A 55 -4.24 -12.65 12.98
N GLN A 56 -3.01 -12.85 13.49
CA GLN A 56 -2.27 -14.12 13.36
C GLN A 56 -2.78 -15.14 14.42
N ALA A 57 -4.07 -15.41 14.40
CA ALA A 57 -4.79 -16.25 15.36
C ALA A 57 -6.07 -16.81 14.74
N GLU A 58 -6.66 -17.83 15.36
CA GLU A 58 -7.96 -18.37 14.95
C GLU A 58 -9.09 -17.35 15.14
N TYR A 59 -8.96 -16.48 16.13
CA TYR A 59 -9.93 -15.41 16.44
C TYR A 59 -9.19 -14.10 16.74
N VAL A 60 -9.76 -13.00 16.28
CA VAL A 60 -9.28 -11.65 16.58
C VAL A 60 -10.43 -10.77 17.06
N ARG A 61 -10.18 -9.98 18.10
CA ARG A 61 -11.13 -8.99 18.59
C ARG A 61 -10.86 -7.64 17.94
N VAL A 62 -11.82 -7.18 17.14
CA VAL A 62 -11.73 -5.89 16.45
C VAL A 62 -12.53 -4.83 17.21
N PRO A 63 -11.90 -3.81 17.78
CA PRO A 63 -12.60 -2.66 18.37
C PRO A 63 -13.33 -1.85 17.30
N TYR A 64 -14.41 -1.17 17.72
CA TYR A 64 -15.18 -0.27 16.82
C TYR A 64 -15.62 -0.96 15.52
N ALA A 65 -16.22 -2.14 15.67
CA ALA A 65 -16.56 -3.02 14.54
C ALA A 65 -17.37 -2.31 13.44
N ASP A 66 -18.31 -1.43 13.81
CA ASP A 66 -19.10 -0.66 12.84
C ASP A 66 -18.27 0.32 12.01
N GLN A 67 -17.06 0.66 12.43
CA GLN A 67 -16.13 1.55 11.74
C GLN A 67 -15.00 0.78 11.03
N GLY A 68 -14.49 -0.27 11.64
CA GLY A 68 -13.29 -0.99 11.21
C GLY A 68 -13.54 -2.24 10.37
N LEU A 69 -14.79 -2.63 10.16
CA LEU A 69 -15.15 -3.81 9.38
C LEU A 69 -15.96 -3.43 8.14
N ASN A 70 -15.71 -4.15 7.06
CA ASN A 70 -16.47 -4.02 5.83
C ASN A 70 -16.95 -5.38 5.37
N CYS A 71 -18.26 -5.53 5.10
CA CYS A 71 -18.81 -6.76 4.56
C CYS A 71 -18.23 -7.05 3.18
N ILE A 72 -17.79 -8.28 2.96
CA ILE A 72 -17.30 -8.75 1.66
C ILE A 72 -18.54 -9.09 0.82
N PRO A 73 -18.71 -8.48 -0.38
CA PRO A 73 -19.79 -8.84 -1.29
C PRO A 73 -19.76 -10.32 -1.67
N ASP A 74 -20.92 -10.91 -1.93
CA ASP A 74 -21.03 -12.34 -2.27
C ASP A 74 -20.24 -12.73 -3.53
N ALA A 75 -20.10 -11.80 -4.48
CA ALA A 75 -19.35 -12.00 -5.71
C ALA A 75 -17.81 -11.92 -5.51
N VAL A 76 -17.34 -11.45 -4.36
CA VAL A 76 -15.91 -11.32 -4.04
C VAL A 76 -15.48 -12.48 -3.15
N SER A 77 -14.44 -13.20 -3.56
CA SER A 77 -13.88 -14.30 -2.74
C SER A 77 -13.09 -13.75 -1.54
N ASP A 78 -12.89 -14.59 -0.51
CA ASP A 78 -12.05 -14.24 0.64
C ASP A 78 -10.62 -13.92 0.23
N GLU A 79 -10.11 -14.64 -0.78
CA GLU A 79 -8.77 -14.44 -1.33
C GLU A 79 -8.63 -13.07 -2.02
N GLN A 80 -9.64 -12.65 -2.79
CA GLN A 80 -9.64 -11.33 -3.41
C GLN A 80 -9.72 -10.21 -2.38
N ALA A 81 -10.47 -10.43 -1.29
CA ALA A 81 -10.65 -9.47 -0.22
C ALA A 81 -9.47 -9.39 0.78
N LEU A 82 -8.56 -10.38 0.76
CA LEU A 82 -7.47 -10.52 1.73
C LEU A 82 -6.62 -9.25 1.91
N PHE A 83 -6.35 -8.56 0.81
CA PHE A 83 -5.43 -7.41 0.79
C PHE A 83 -6.11 -6.08 1.12
N VAL A 84 -7.45 -6.04 1.19
CA VAL A 84 -8.24 -4.80 1.28
C VAL A 84 -7.96 -4.00 2.53
N GLY A 85 -7.82 -4.68 3.68
CA GLY A 85 -7.73 -4.01 4.98
C GLY A 85 -6.41 -3.30 5.26
N ASP A 86 -5.35 -3.56 4.47
CA ASP A 86 -4.01 -3.01 4.71
C ASP A 86 -3.30 -2.64 3.41
N VAL A 87 -2.61 -3.58 2.75
CA VAL A 87 -1.69 -3.26 1.65
C VAL A 87 -2.39 -2.68 0.42
N LEU A 88 -3.62 -3.10 0.13
CA LEU A 88 -4.39 -2.52 -0.98
C LEU A 88 -4.97 -1.16 -0.59
N ALA A 89 -5.44 -0.98 0.65
CA ALA A 89 -5.83 0.32 1.18
C ALA A 89 -4.64 1.29 1.19
N THR A 90 -3.44 0.81 1.53
CA THR A 90 -2.20 1.60 1.47
C THR A 90 -1.91 2.07 0.05
N GLY A 91 -2.01 1.19 -0.95
CA GLY A 91 -1.83 1.55 -2.36
C GLY A 91 -2.89 2.55 -2.84
N PHE A 92 -4.14 2.37 -2.42
CA PHE A 92 -5.25 3.26 -2.77
C PHE A 92 -5.07 4.65 -2.18
N TRP A 93 -4.73 4.73 -0.89
CA TRP A 93 -4.36 5.95 -0.19
C TRP A 93 -3.18 6.66 -0.89
N ALA A 94 -2.11 5.92 -1.19
CA ALA A 94 -0.92 6.46 -1.86
C ALA A 94 -1.26 7.07 -3.23
N ALA A 95 -2.03 6.37 -4.06
CA ALA A 95 -2.47 6.86 -5.37
C ALA A 95 -3.39 8.09 -5.24
N ARG A 96 -4.25 8.14 -4.19
CA ARG A 96 -5.14 9.27 -3.92
C ARG A 96 -4.37 10.52 -3.55
N ILE A 97 -3.45 10.44 -2.58
CA ILE A 97 -2.69 11.61 -2.13
C ILE A 97 -1.67 12.10 -3.15
N SER A 98 -1.29 11.25 -4.11
CA SER A 98 -0.33 11.59 -5.17
C SER A 98 -0.90 12.46 -6.29
N GLU A 99 -2.21 12.74 -6.27
CA GLU A 99 -2.88 13.65 -7.22
C GLU A 99 -2.66 13.31 -8.70
N ILE A 100 -2.54 12.00 -8.99
CA ILE A 100 -2.22 11.47 -10.32
C ILE A 100 -3.30 11.85 -11.33
N THR A 101 -2.86 12.32 -12.51
CA THR A 101 -3.71 12.65 -13.66
C THR A 101 -3.37 11.79 -14.88
N GLU A 102 -4.26 11.80 -15.88
CA GLU A 102 -4.07 11.08 -17.15
C GLU A 102 -2.87 11.58 -17.99
N LYS A 103 -2.31 12.73 -17.64
CA LYS A 103 -1.15 13.31 -18.35
C LYS A 103 0.19 12.87 -17.77
N ASP A 104 0.18 12.29 -16.58
CA ASP A 104 1.39 12.06 -15.80
C ASP A 104 2.18 10.83 -16.27
N THR A 105 3.48 10.93 -16.16
CA THR A 105 4.40 9.80 -16.08
C THR A 105 4.61 9.48 -14.60
N VAL A 106 4.22 8.29 -14.20
CA VAL A 106 4.30 7.80 -12.82
C VAL A 106 5.42 6.78 -12.70
N LEU A 107 6.31 6.99 -11.73
CA LEU A 107 7.32 6.01 -11.33
C LEU A 107 6.91 5.37 -10.00
N ILE A 108 6.91 4.04 -9.95
CA ILE A 108 6.74 3.25 -8.72
C ILE A 108 8.07 2.54 -8.45
N ILE A 109 8.65 2.76 -7.28
CA ILE A 109 9.92 2.13 -6.88
C ILE A 109 9.61 1.01 -5.88
N GLY A 110 9.81 -0.23 -6.31
CA GLY A 110 9.48 -1.47 -5.61
C GLY A 110 8.20 -2.13 -6.14
N ALA A 111 8.28 -3.44 -6.41
CA ALA A 111 7.16 -4.29 -6.83
C ALA A 111 6.91 -5.43 -5.81
N GLY A 112 7.13 -5.17 -4.53
CA GLY A 112 6.66 -6.03 -3.44
C GLY A 112 5.13 -6.02 -3.34
N PRO A 113 4.52 -6.72 -2.38
CA PRO A 113 3.06 -6.76 -2.23
C PRO A 113 2.42 -5.37 -2.21
N THR A 114 2.94 -4.45 -1.40
CA THR A 114 2.46 -3.06 -1.35
C THR A 114 2.69 -2.33 -2.67
N GLY A 115 3.83 -2.58 -3.35
CA GLY A 115 4.14 -1.98 -4.65
C GLY A 115 3.16 -2.42 -5.75
N ILE A 116 2.80 -3.70 -5.80
CA ILE A 116 1.78 -4.19 -6.75
C ILE A 116 0.39 -3.64 -6.40
N CYS A 117 0.02 -3.60 -5.12
CA CYS A 117 -1.23 -2.95 -4.69
C CYS A 117 -1.26 -1.47 -5.09
N THR A 118 -0.12 -0.76 -4.94
CA THR A 118 0.03 0.62 -5.40
C THR A 118 -0.13 0.72 -6.92
N LEU A 119 0.50 -0.19 -7.68
CA LEU A 119 0.36 -0.25 -9.14
C LEU A 119 -1.11 -0.41 -9.57
N LEU A 120 -1.84 -1.35 -8.98
CA LEU A 120 -3.27 -1.56 -9.25
C LEU A 120 -4.08 -0.28 -9.05
N CYS A 121 -3.81 0.44 -7.96
CA CYS A 121 -4.51 1.69 -7.64
C CYS A 121 -4.08 2.86 -8.55
N VAL A 122 -2.82 2.93 -8.94
CA VAL A 122 -2.32 3.90 -9.93
C VAL A 122 -2.95 3.66 -11.31
N MET A 123 -3.13 2.41 -11.74
CA MET A 123 -3.79 2.07 -13.01
C MET A 123 -5.22 2.59 -13.07
N LEU A 124 -5.95 2.67 -11.96
CA LEU A 124 -7.29 3.28 -11.90
C LEU A 124 -7.31 4.78 -12.24
N LYS A 125 -6.18 5.46 -12.16
CA LYS A 125 -6.04 6.88 -12.51
C LYS A 125 -5.73 7.11 -13.99
N HIS A 126 -5.49 6.02 -14.74
CA HIS A 126 -5.18 6.04 -16.17
C HIS A 126 -4.06 7.01 -16.56
N PRO A 127 -2.91 7.03 -15.85
CA PRO A 127 -1.83 7.94 -16.21
C PRO A 127 -1.30 7.62 -17.60
N ARG A 128 -0.69 8.60 -18.25
CA ARG A 128 -0.11 8.43 -19.60
C ARG A 128 0.94 7.32 -19.66
N ARG A 129 1.70 7.15 -18.59
CA ARG A 129 2.76 6.13 -18.49
C ARG A 129 2.96 5.69 -17.06
N ILE A 130 3.18 4.39 -16.88
CA ILE A 130 3.61 3.81 -15.61
C ILE A 130 4.95 3.12 -15.82
N ILE A 131 5.93 3.46 -14.98
CA ILE A 131 7.23 2.80 -14.91
C ILE A 131 7.35 2.18 -13.53
N VAL A 132 7.74 0.91 -13.46
CA VAL A 132 8.01 0.19 -12.22
C VAL A 132 9.50 -0.14 -12.15
N CYS A 133 10.17 0.32 -11.10
CA CYS A 133 11.56 -0.01 -10.80
C CYS A 133 11.60 -1.16 -9.80
N GLU A 134 12.20 -2.29 -10.18
CA GLU A 134 12.33 -3.47 -9.32
C GLU A 134 13.65 -4.21 -9.60
N LYS A 135 14.26 -4.80 -8.56
CA LYS A 135 15.51 -5.57 -8.67
C LYS A 135 15.32 -7.09 -8.69
N SER A 136 14.22 -7.60 -8.12
CA SER A 136 13.95 -9.04 -8.05
C SER A 136 13.50 -9.59 -9.41
N PRO A 137 14.23 -10.56 -10.00
CA PRO A 137 13.85 -11.15 -11.28
C PRO A 137 12.45 -11.80 -11.26
N GLU A 138 12.02 -12.33 -10.11
CA GLU A 138 10.71 -12.95 -9.95
C GLU A 138 9.60 -11.90 -10.00
N ARG A 139 9.76 -10.78 -9.30
CA ARG A 139 8.79 -9.69 -9.28
C ARG A 139 8.75 -8.96 -10.63
N ILE A 140 9.90 -8.80 -11.29
CA ILE A 140 10.00 -8.28 -12.66
C ILE A 140 9.17 -9.15 -13.61
N ARG A 141 9.30 -10.48 -13.52
CA ARG A 141 8.49 -11.41 -14.33
C ARG A 141 7.01 -11.26 -14.04
N LEU A 142 6.62 -11.22 -12.77
CA LEU A 142 5.22 -11.05 -12.36
C LEU A 142 4.62 -9.79 -12.99
N VAL A 143 5.30 -8.65 -12.88
CA VAL A 143 4.80 -7.39 -13.46
C VAL A 143 4.68 -7.49 -14.98
N ARG A 144 5.69 -8.03 -15.66
CA ARG A 144 5.66 -8.18 -17.13
C ARG A 144 4.58 -9.14 -17.62
N GLU A 145 4.29 -10.18 -16.87
CA GLU A 145 3.30 -11.19 -17.22
C GLU A 145 1.87 -10.69 -17.01
N HIS A 146 1.60 -10.02 -15.89
CA HIS A 146 0.24 -9.60 -15.52
C HIS A 146 -0.10 -8.17 -15.94
N TYR A 147 0.90 -7.30 -16.15
CA TYR A 147 0.70 -5.89 -16.48
C TYR A 147 1.54 -5.47 -17.69
N PRO A 148 1.25 -5.98 -18.90
CA PRO A 148 2.09 -5.81 -20.10
C PRO A 148 2.24 -4.35 -20.56
N ASP A 149 1.32 -3.48 -20.21
CA ASP A 149 1.36 -2.04 -20.54
C ASP A 149 2.27 -1.23 -19.60
N VAL A 150 2.79 -1.86 -18.55
CA VAL A 150 3.70 -1.24 -17.57
C VAL A 150 5.15 -1.44 -17.99
N GLN A 151 5.90 -0.37 -18.05
CA GLN A 151 7.34 -0.45 -18.32
C GLN A 151 8.08 -0.85 -17.04
N VAL A 152 8.80 -1.98 -17.07
CA VAL A 152 9.60 -2.43 -15.93
C VAL A 152 11.07 -2.19 -16.21
N VAL A 153 11.76 -1.58 -15.24
CA VAL A 153 13.17 -1.22 -15.29
C VAL A 153 13.93 -1.71 -14.06
N GLU A 154 15.20 -1.98 -14.20
CA GLU A 154 16.09 -2.29 -13.08
C GLU A 154 16.67 -1.00 -12.47
N PRO A 155 17.10 -1.01 -11.18
CA PRO A 155 17.56 0.20 -10.49
C PRO A 155 18.69 0.94 -11.21
N GLU A 156 19.61 0.20 -11.82
CA GLU A 156 20.80 0.73 -12.51
C GLU A 156 20.42 1.61 -13.70
N ASP A 157 19.36 1.26 -14.42
CA ASP A 157 18.91 1.95 -15.62
C ASP A 157 17.72 2.90 -15.33
N CYS A 158 17.13 2.82 -14.13
CA CYS A 158 15.88 3.48 -13.79
C CYS A 158 15.95 4.99 -14.07
N ARG A 159 16.95 5.67 -13.52
CA ARG A 159 17.08 7.12 -13.67
C ARG A 159 17.20 7.54 -15.13
N GLU A 160 18.08 6.89 -15.91
CA GLU A 160 18.26 7.22 -17.32
C GLU A 160 16.97 7.03 -18.12
N ILE A 161 16.32 5.88 -17.92
CA ILE A 161 15.08 5.54 -18.62
C ILE A 161 13.97 6.53 -18.26
N VAL A 162 13.77 6.85 -16.98
CA VAL A 162 12.73 7.79 -16.54
C VAL A 162 12.96 9.18 -17.13
N LEU A 163 14.18 9.71 -17.08
CA LEU A 163 14.51 11.02 -17.63
C LEU A 163 14.27 11.09 -19.15
N ARG A 164 14.61 10.03 -19.88
CA ARG A 164 14.42 9.94 -21.33
C ARG A 164 12.97 9.67 -21.74
N SER A 165 12.19 8.99 -20.88
CA SER A 165 10.80 8.60 -21.15
C SER A 165 9.79 9.69 -20.79
N SER A 166 10.22 10.75 -20.12
CA SER A 166 9.36 11.86 -19.71
C SER A 166 9.58 13.09 -20.59
N ASP A 167 8.55 13.93 -20.74
CA ASP A 167 8.64 15.15 -21.54
C ASP A 167 9.32 16.30 -20.77
N HIS A 168 9.47 16.16 -19.44
CA HIS A 168 9.88 17.27 -18.57
C HIS A 168 11.09 16.93 -17.69
N GLY A 169 11.91 15.96 -18.09
CA GLY A 169 13.17 15.62 -17.41
C GLY A 169 12.98 14.89 -16.08
N GLY A 170 12.00 14.01 -15.99
CA GLY A 170 11.72 13.16 -14.85
C GLY A 170 10.24 12.81 -14.72
N ALA A 171 9.89 11.95 -13.80
CA ALA A 171 8.51 11.55 -13.53
C ALA A 171 7.71 12.70 -12.88
N ASP A 172 6.43 12.82 -13.25
CA ASP A 172 5.49 13.78 -12.67
C ASP A 172 5.13 13.40 -11.24
N VAL A 173 5.00 12.10 -11.00
CA VAL A 173 4.73 11.51 -9.70
C VAL A 173 5.67 10.34 -9.46
N VAL A 174 6.26 10.27 -8.27
CA VAL A 174 7.07 9.14 -7.82
C VAL A 174 6.49 8.58 -6.54
N LEU A 175 6.22 7.26 -6.54
CA LEU A 175 5.80 6.53 -5.35
C LEU A 175 6.95 5.62 -4.90
N GLU A 176 7.51 5.91 -3.74
CA GLU A 176 8.58 5.13 -3.13
C GLU A 176 7.96 4.09 -2.18
N VAL A 177 8.10 2.80 -2.52
CA VAL A 177 7.41 1.69 -1.84
C VAL A 177 8.39 0.58 -1.42
N ALA A 178 9.70 0.81 -1.51
CA ALA A 178 10.73 -0.18 -1.20
C ALA A 178 11.42 0.03 0.15
N GLY A 179 11.60 1.28 0.59
CA GLY A 179 12.03 1.61 1.95
C GLY A 179 13.54 1.50 2.22
N THR A 180 14.41 1.82 1.24
CA THR A 180 15.87 1.85 1.45
C THR A 180 16.44 3.23 1.17
N ASP A 181 17.65 3.50 1.70
CA ASP A 181 18.34 4.78 1.46
C ASP A 181 18.54 5.05 -0.03
N ASP A 182 18.87 4.02 -0.80
CA ASP A 182 19.09 4.14 -2.24
C ASP A 182 17.78 4.39 -2.99
N THR A 183 16.68 3.79 -2.59
CA THR A 183 15.37 3.99 -3.23
C THR A 183 14.78 5.36 -2.89
N PHE A 184 15.00 5.86 -1.67
CA PHE A 184 14.63 7.24 -1.31
C PHE A 184 15.39 8.26 -2.17
N ARG A 185 16.71 8.06 -2.34
CA ARG A 185 17.53 8.91 -3.20
C ARG A 185 17.06 8.84 -4.65
N LEU A 186 16.87 7.64 -5.18
CA LEU A 186 16.39 7.43 -6.55
C LEU A 186 15.04 8.13 -6.78
N ALA A 187 14.15 8.13 -5.80
CA ALA A 187 12.83 8.74 -5.91
C ALA A 187 12.91 10.24 -6.23
N TRP A 188 13.68 11.02 -5.47
CA TRP A 188 13.78 12.45 -5.72
C TRP A 188 14.70 12.78 -6.92
N GLU A 189 15.67 11.93 -7.24
CA GLU A 189 16.51 12.09 -8.46
C GLU A 189 15.69 11.91 -9.74
N CYS A 190 14.79 10.94 -9.77
CA CYS A 190 13.90 10.64 -10.90
C CYS A 190 12.73 11.62 -11.05
N ALA A 191 12.41 12.37 -10.01
CA ALA A 191 11.33 13.35 -10.02
C ALA A 191 11.70 14.59 -10.86
N ARG A 192 10.81 15.04 -11.75
CA ARG A 192 10.99 16.34 -12.47
C ARG A 192 10.87 17.52 -11.51
N PRO A 193 11.24 18.73 -11.89
CA PRO A 193 10.88 19.93 -11.13
C PRO A 193 9.35 20.04 -10.92
N ASN A 194 8.96 20.44 -9.72
CA ASN A 194 7.56 20.53 -9.26
C ASN A 194 6.79 19.19 -9.28
N ALA A 195 7.48 18.07 -9.17
CA ALA A 195 6.87 16.75 -9.02
C ALA A 195 6.38 16.47 -7.60
N ILE A 196 5.50 15.50 -7.47
CA ILE A 196 5.10 14.92 -6.19
C ILE A 196 5.90 13.65 -5.95
N VAL A 197 6.53 13.54 -4.78
CA VAL A 197 7.20 12.32 -4.30
C VAL A 197 6.42 11.81 -3.08
N THR A 198 5.75 10.68 -3.25
CA THR A 198 4.99 10.03 -2.18
C THR A 198 5.82 8.89 -1.60
N VAL A 199 6.20 9.04 -0.34
CA VAL A 199 6.95 8.03 0.41
C VAL A 199 5.95 7.15 1.15
N VAL A 200 5.77 5.93 0.68
CA VAL A 200 4.81 4.94 1.18
C VAL A 200 5.48 3.95 2.12
N ALA A 201 6.73 3.60 1.82
CA ALA A 201 7.49 2.64 2.58
C ALA A 201 7.81 3.12 4.00
N LEU A 202 7.94 2.17 4.92
CA LEU A 202 8.46 2.39 6.27
C LEU A 202 9.99 2.33 6.24
N TYR A 203 10.62 3.19 7.04
CA TYR A 203 12.07 3.27 7.18
C TYR A 203 12.47 3.01 8.64
N ASP A 204 13.53 2.25 8.82
CA ASP A 204 14.11 1.91 10.12
C ASP A 204 15.06 3.01 10.66
N ARG A 205 15.49 3.92 9.78
CA ARG A 205 16.43 5.02 10.10
C ARG A 205 16.06 6.33 9.39
N PRO A 206 16.54 7.47 9.90
CA PRO A 206 16.31 8.78 9.29
C PRO A 206 16.81 8.85 7.84
N GLN A 207 16.02 9.44 6.96
CA GLN A 207 16.40 9.74 5.59
C GLN A 207 16.85 11.19 5.43
N VAL A 208 17.84 11.41 4.57
CA VAL A 208 18.41 12.74 4.36
C VAL A 208 17.81 13.39 3.12
N LEU A 209 17.31 14.60 3.27
CA LEU A 209 16.96 15.48 2.16
C LEU A 209 18.17 16.36 1.85
N PRO A 210 18.91 16.09 0.75
CA PRO A 210 20.10 16.89 0.38
C PRO A 210 19.65 18.20 -0.26
N LEU A 211 19.21 19.15 0.55
CA LEU A 211 18.61 20.41 0.10
C LEU A 211 19.46 21.19 -0.91
N PRO A 212 20.81 21.22 -0.83
CA PRO A 212 21.63 21.87 -1.85
C PRO A 212 21.42 21.29 -3.26
N ASP A 213 21.27 19.95 -3.36
CA ASP A 213 21.09 19.25 -4.64
C ASP A 213 19.64 19.33 -5.16
N MET A 214 18.71 19.58 -4.25
CA MET A 214 17.27 19.67 -4.53
C MET A 214 16.81 21.12 -4.79
N TYR A 215 17.67 22.09 -4.53
CA TYR A 215 17.33 23.49 -4.72
C TYR A 215 16.92 23.76 -6.16
N GLY A 216 15.76 24.36 -6.35
CA GLY A 216 15.19 24.60 -7.67
C GLY A 216 14.35 23.46 -8.25
N LYS A 217 14.34 22.26 -7.65
CA LYS A 217 13.37 21.21 -8.04
C LYS A 217 11.97 21.49 -7.54
N ASN A 218 11.78 22.24 -6.45
CA ASN A 218 10.48 22.60 -5.87
C ASN A 218 9.58 21.36 -5.66
N LEU A 219 10.13 20.27 -5.12
CA LEU A 219 9.41 19.01 -4.92
C LEU A 219 8.39 19.11 -3.79
N THR A 220 7.26 18.42 -3.96
CA THR A 220 6.31 18.17 -2.89
C THR A 220 6.52 16.76 -2.37
N PHE A 221 6.91 16.61 -1.10
CA PHE A 221 6.95 15.30 -0.43
C PHE A 221 5.66 15.06 0.33
N LYS A 222 5.10 13.86 0.14
CA LYS A 222 3.94 13.36 0.89
C LYS A 222 4.33 12.04 1.55
N THR A 223 4.02 11.91 2.84
CA THR A 223 4.29 10.69 3.60
C THR A 223 3.24 10.51 4.67
N GLY A 224 3.05 9.30 5.13
CA GLY A 224 2.10 8.98 6.20
C GLY A 224 1.75 7.49 6.20
N GLY A 225 0.89 7.10 7.13
CA GLY A 225 0.26 5.79 7.16
C GLY A 225 -1.07 5.80 6.42
N VAL A 226 -1.52 4.63 5.98
CA VAL A 226 -2.86 4.43 5.42
C VAL A 226 -3.92 4.93 6.39
N ASP A 227 -4.96 5.55 5.88
CA ASP A 227 -6.10 5.99 6.71
C ASP A 227 -7.28 5.00 6.71
N GLY A 228 -7.20 3.94 5.89
CA GLY A 228 -8.17 2.85 5.88
C GLY A 228 -9.63 3.23 5.57
N CYS A 229 -9.89 4.47 5.23
CA CYS A 229 -11.25 4.96 4.98
C CYS A 229 -11.89 4.38 3.71
N ASP A 230 -11.08 3.87 2.79
CA ASP A 230 -11.52 3.52 1.44
C ASP A 230 -11.84 2.02 1.24
N CYS A 231 -11.82 1.20 2.30
CA CYS A 231 -11.98 -0.27 2.18
C CYS A 231 -13.30 -0.68 1.50
N ALA A 232 -14.41 0.00 1.80
CA ALA A 232 -15.69 -0.27 1.14
C ALA A 232 -15.66 0.03 -0.36
N GLU A 233 -15.03 1.13 -0.76
CA GLU A 233 -14.83 1.49 -2.18
C GLU A 233 -13.92 0.49 -2.89
N ILE A 234 -12.87 0.03 -2.24
CA ILE A 234 -11.94 -0.97 -2.78
C ILE A 234 -12.67 -2.31 -3.03
N LEU A 235 -13.48 -2.77 -2.08
CA LEU A 235 -14.31 -3.97 -2.26
C LEU A 235 -15.25 -3.84 -3.47
N ARG A 236 -15.88 -2.68 -3.65
CA ARG A 236 -16.72 -2.39 -4.80
C ARG A 236 -15.93 -2.44 -6.12
N LEU A 237 -14.70 -1.90 -6.14
CA LEU A 237 -13.84 -1.94 -7.33
C LEU A 237 -13.39 -3.38 -7.67
N ILE A 238 -13.19 -4.24 -6.67
CA ILE A 238 -12.93 -5.67 -6.87
C ILE A 238 -14.18 -6.34 -7.44
N GLU A 239 -15.35 -6.10 -6.85
CA GLU A 239 -16.64 -6.66 -7.32
C GLU A 239 -16.94 -6.27 -8.78
N GLU A 240 -16.62 -5.04 -9.17
CA GLU A 240 -16.75 -4.53 -10.54
C GLU A 240 -15.66 -5.06 -11.49
N GLY A 241 -14.72 -5.86 -11.02
CA GLY A 241 -13.60 -6.39 -11.81
C GLY A 241 -12.58 -5.32 -12.25
N LYS A 242 -12.55 -4.16 -11.60
CA LYS A 242 -11.59 -3.08 -11.86
C LYS A 242 -10.24 -3.27 -11.16
N ILE A 243 -10.23 -4.06 -10.10
CA ILE A 243 -9.05 -4.50 -9.37
C ILE A 243 -9.05 -6.02 -9.31
N ASP A 244 -7.97 -6.65 -9.74
CA ASP A 244 -7.73 -8.08 -9.57
C ASP A 244 -6.51 -8.28 -8.67
N THR A 245 -6.73 -8.83 -7.47
CA THR A 245 -5.70 -9.13 -6.48
C THR A 245 -5.21 -10.58 -6.54
N THR A 246 -5.79 -11.42 -7.37
CA THR A 246 -5.46 -12.86 -7.44
C THR A 246 -3.99 -13.14 -7.79
N PRO A 247 -3.31 -12.34 -8.64
CA PRO A 247 -1.88 -12.53 -8.92
C PRO A 247 -0.95 -12.32 -7.71
N LEU A 248 -1.44 -11.68 -6.64
CA LEU A 248 -0.66 -11.45 -5.42
C LEU A 248 -0.52 -12.70 -4.54
N ILE A 249 -1.39 -13.69 -4.74
CA ILE A 249 -1.38 -14.92 -3.93
C ILE A 249 -0.40 -15.92 -4.51
N THR A 250 0.80 -15.96 -3.97
CA THR A 250 1.86 -16.85 -4.42
C THR A 250 1.92 -18.18 -3.68
N HIS A 251 1.49 -18.21 -2.42
CA HIS A 251 1.57 -19.39 -1.55
C HIS A 251 0.35 -19.51 -0.63
N ARG A 252 0.05 -20.74 -0.20
CA ARG A 252 -0.96 -21.05 0.82
C ARG A 252 -0.38 -22.00 1.84
N PHE A 253 -0.54 -21.66 3.11
CA PHE A 253 -0.06 -22.46 4.24
C PHE A 253 -1.16 -22.58 5.31
N PRO A 254 -1.25 -23.71 6.00
CA PRO A 254 -2.16 -23.84 7.14
C PRO A 254 -1.68 -22.96 8.32
N LEU A 255 -2.64 -22.43 9.10
CA LEU A 255 -2.34 -21.51 10.19
C LEU A 255 -1.38 -22.09 11.25
N ASN A 256 -1.43 -23.39 11.51
CA ASN A 256 -0.52 -24.04 12.45
C ASN A 256 0.96 -24.11 11.99
N GLU A 257 1.25 -23.71 10.77
CA GLU A 257 2.60 -23.58 10.22
C GLU A 257 3.11 -22.12 10.21
N ILE A 258 2.36 -21.18 10.80
CA ILE A 258 2.65 -19.73 10.70
C ILE A 258 4.05 -19.35 11.17
N GLU A 259 4.60 -20.02 12.20
CA GLU A 259 5.95 -19.76 12.68
C GLU A 259 7.00 -20.12 11.63
N ALA A 260 6.88 -21.31 11.00
CA ALA A 260 7.79 -21.74 9.94
C ALA A 260 7.68 -20.82 8.71
N VAL A 261 6.48 -20.40 8.34
CA VAL A 261 6.24 -19.47 7.25
C VAL A 261 6.87 -18.10 7.54
N SER A 262 6.68 -17.56 8.75
CA SER A 262 7.29 -16.30 9.16
C SER A 262 8.82 -16.37 9.12
N TYR A 263 9.41 -17.48 9.55
CA TYR A 263 10.87 -17.67 9.50
C TYR A 263 11.43 -17.77 8.09
N THR A 264 10.75 -18.43 7.18
CA THR A 264 11.28 -18.72 5.83
C THR A 264 10.89 -17.66 4.79
N HIS A 265 9.76 -17.01 4.95
CA HIS A 265 9.21 -16.10 3.94
C HIS A 265 9.24 -14.62 4.35
N LEU A 266 9.06 -14.28 5.62
CA LEU A 266 9.14 -12.90 6.09
C LEU A 266 10.59 -12.46 6.28
N ARG A 267 11.48 -13.34 6.82
CA ARG A 267 12.91 -13.04 6.95
C ARG A 267 13.68 -13.04 5.63
N ALA A 268 13.19 -13.68 4.59
CA ALA A 268 13.80 -13.59 3.26
C ALA A 268 13.72 -12.18 2.66
N HIS A 269 13.00 -11.26 3.30
CA HIS A 269 12.92 -9.84 2.96
C HIS A 269 13.70 -8.94 3.93
N GLU A 270 14.11 -9.45 5.08
CA GLU A 270 15.11 -8.81 5.94
C GLU A 270 16.48 -9.09 5.32
N THR A 271 17.17 -8.03 4.94
CA THR A 271 18.49 -8.12 4.30
C THR A 271 19.51 -8.75 5.25
N GLU A 272 20.56 -9.39 4.71
CA GLU A 272 21.71 -9.94 5.44
C GLU A 272 22.42 -8.97 6.42
N ALA A 273 21.87 -7.76 6.61
CA ALA A 273 22.39 -6.74 7.50
C ALA A 273 21.92 -6.88 8.96
N ASP A 274 20.98 -7.78 9.25
CA ASP A 274 20.40 -7.98 10.59
C ASP A 274 20.81 -9.33 11.26
N LEU A 275 21.92 -9.96 10.79
CA LEU A 275 22.54 -11.12 11.41
C LEU A 275 23.85 -10.76 12.11
#